data_f08f92ebda5a5d40e7af7b0964df6bd3
#
_entry.id   f08f92ebda5a5d40e7af7b0964df6bd3
#
_cell.length_a   1.000
_cell.length_b   1.000
_cell.length_c   1.000
_cell.angle_alpha   90.00
_cell.angle_beta   90.00
_cell.angle_gamma   90.00
#
_symmetry.space_group_name_H-M   'P 1'
#
loop_
_entity.id
_entity.type
_entity.pdbx_description
1 polymer ?
#
loop_
_entity_poly.entity_id
_entity_poly.type
_entity_poly.pdbx_seq_one_letter_code
_entity_poly.pdbx_strand_id
1 'polypeptide(L)'
;DGRVGIGIARGQRQAADRNGGQIGFEALHSGATDVEGVGELVKLAAERGRYSSYRGSLWDQGILPPDTLDMLAQARGGYVEVDRSSTLDWDALRKKIAKDGMRNSNCVAIAPTATISNIIGVDACIEPCFGNLSVKSNLSGEFTVVNEYLVRDLKRLGLWDDVMVMDLKHFDGSLRRIDRVPSDVKALYATAFEVDAQWLVEAAARRQKWIDQAQSLNIYMAGASGRKLDETYKLAWLRGLKTTYYLRTTSA
;
A
#
# COMPACT_ATOMS: atom_id res chain seq x y z
N ASP A 1 16.40 14.33 -11.53
CA ASP A 1 15.15 14.54 -12.26
C ASP A 1 14.08 13.60 -11.76
N GLY A 2 13.22 14.18 -10.92
CA GLY A 2 12.27 13.51 -10.04
C GLY A 2 11.05 12.84 -10.69
N ARG A 3 11.19 12.01 -11.72
CA ARG A 3 10.06 11.36 -12.40
C ARG A 3 9.70 9.96 -11.90
N VAL A 4 10.51 9.35 -11.06
CA VAL A 4 10.29 7.95 -10.61
C VAL A 4 9.20 7.82 -9.53
N GLY A 5 8.94 8.88 -8.75
CA GLY A 5 7.85 8.90 -7.75
C GLY A 5 6.44 9.08 -8.32
N ILE A 6 6.32 9.52 -9.59
CA ILE A 6 5.03 9.91 -10.20
C ILE A 6 4.23 8.71 -10.72
N GLY A 7 4.87 7.56 -10.99
CA GLY A 7 4.20 6.37 -11.52
C GLY A 7 3.18 5.76 -10.56
N ILE A 8 3.50 5.70 -9.28
CA ILE A 8 2.60 5.12 -8.25
C ILE A 8 1.38 6.04 -8.04
N ALA A 9 1.59 7.35 -8.02
CA ALA A 9 0.50 8.32 -7.88
C ALA A 9 -0.43 8.36 -9.11
N ARG A 10 0.10 8.13 -10.33
CA ARG A 10 -0.72 8.03 -11.55
C ARG A 10 -1.57 6.77 -11.58
N GLY A 11 -1.05 5.62 -11.12
CA GLY A 11 -1.81 4.39 -10.96
C GLY A 11 -2.99 4.55 -10.00
N GLN A 12 -2.78 5.23 -8.90
CA GLN A 12 -3.84 5.53 -7.92
C GLN A 12 -4.90 6.49 -8.47
N ARG A 13 -4.54 7.50 -9.29
CA ARG A 13 -5.53 8.39 -9.95
C ARG A 13 -6.38 7.67 -10.99
N GLN A 14 -5.80 6.83 -11.84
CA GLN A 14 -6.55 6.06 -12.84
C GLN A 14 -7.47 5.02 -12.20
N ALA A 15 -7.09 4.47 -11.06
CA ALA A 15 -7.90 3.54 -10.30
C ALA A 15 -9.09 4.23 -9.60
N ALA A 16 -8.90 5.42 -9.06
CA ALA A 16 -9.96 6.21 -8.43
C ALA A 16 -11.04 6.65 -9.43
N ASP A 17 -10.69 6.89 -10.69
CA ASP A 17 -11.61 7.38 -11.70
C ASP A 17 -12.57 6.33 -12.27
N ARG A 18 -12.34 5.03 -12.07
CA ARG A 18 -13.15 3.97 -12.72
C ARG A 18 -13.93 3.03 -11.79
N ASN A 19 -13.46 2.74 -10.57
CA ASN A 19 -14.16 1.86 -9.63
C ASN A 19 -13.58 1.96 -8.19
N GLY A 20 -13.72 3.10 -7.54
CA GLY A 20 -13.54 3.27 -6.09
C GLY A 20 -12.59 2.32 -5.35
N GLY A 21 -11.29 2.41 -5.56
CA GLY A 21 -10.30 1.74 -4.73
C GLY A 21 -9.90 0.30 -5.12
N GLN A 22 -10.72 -0.42 -5.88
CA GLN A 22 -10.46 -1.83 -6.19
C GLN A 22 -9.34 -2.06 -7.22
N ILE A 23 -9.21 -1.19 -8.23
CA ILE A 23 -8.23 -1.36 -9.32
C ILE A 23 -6.78 -1.03 -8.87
N GLY A 24 -6.59 -0.05 -8.00
CA GLY A 24 -5.27 0.25 -7.44
C GLY A 24 -4.74 -0.89 -6.58
N PHE A 25 -5.63 -1.59 -5.90
CA PHE A 25 -5.33 -2.75 -5.09
C PHE A 25 -4.94 -3.97 -5.96
N GLU A 26 -5.64 -4.20 -7.07
CA GLU A 26 -5.34 -5.30 -8.02
C GLU A 26 -4.02 -5.10 -8.77
N ALA A 27 -3.71 -3.89 -9.23
CA ALA A 27 -2.45 -3.60 -9.93
C ALA A 27 -1.23 -3.83 -9.03
N LEU A 28 -1.29 -3.42 -7.77
CA LEU A 28 -0.24 -3.69 -6.78
C LEU A 28 -0.17 -5.17 -6.38
N HIS A 29 -1.27 -5.90 -6.47
CA HIS A 29 -1.30 -7.34 -6.19
C HIS A 29 -0.80 -8.18 -7.35
N SER A 30 -0.91 -7.69 -8.58
CA SER A 30 -0.46 -8.40 -9.79
C SER A 30 1.02 -8.21 -10.10
N GLY A 31 1.70 -7.25 -9.48
CA GLY A 31 3.08 -6.89 -9.81
C GLY A 31 3.24 -6.16 -11.14
N ALA A 32 2.14 -5.81 -11.83
CA ALA A 32 2.19 -5.16 -13.14
C ALA A 32 2.97 -3.85 -13.12
N THR A 33 2.72 -3.02 -12.12
CA THR A 33 3.43 -1.74 -11.94
C THR A 33 4.93 -1.93 -11.76
N ASP A 34 5.34 -3.01 -11.14
CA ASP A 34 6.74 -3.29 -10.83
C ASP A 34 7.49 -3.79 -12.06
N VAL A 35 6.90 -4.69 -12.86
CA VAL A 35 7.52 -5.16 -14.11
C VAL A 35 7.66 -4.03 -15.13
N GLU A 36 6.65 -3.18 -15.28
CA GLU A 36 6.70 -2.02 -16.17
C GLU A 36 7.71 -0.98 -15.68
N GLY A 37 7.68 -0.62 -14.41
CA GLY A 37 8.60 0.35 -13.80
C GLY A 37 10.06 -0.10 -13.88
N VAL A 38 10.35 -1.35 -13.56
CA VAL A 38 11.69 -1.92 -13.69
C VAL A 38 12.09 -1.98 -15.16
N GLY A 39 11.16 -2.32 -16.07
CA GLY A 39 11.39 -2.33 -17.52
C GLY A 39 11.83 -0.98 -18.07
N GLU A 40 11.26 0.13 -17.58
CA GLU A 40 11.69 1.48 -17.99
C GLU A 40 13.12 1.80 -17.51
N LEU A 41 13.50 1.34 -16.32
CA LEU A 41 14.87 1.53 -15.80
C LEU A 41 15.90 0.71 -16.59
N VAL A 42 15.51 -0.43 -17.17
CA VAL A 42 16.34 -1.19 -18.10
C VAL A 42 16.54 -0.43 -19.40
N LYS A 43 15.49 0.18 -19.97
CA LYS A 43 15.61 1.04 -21.16
C LYS A 43 16.54 2.22 -20.91
N LEU A 44 16.40 2.89 -19.76
CA LEU A 44 17.31 3.97 -19.36
C LEU A 44 18.76 3.48 -19.19
N ALA A 45 18.97 2.25 -18.73
CA ALA A 45 20.31 1.67 -18.65
C ALA A 45 20.92 1.44 -20.04
N ALA A 46 20.13 0.99 -21.01
CA ALA A 46 20.57 0.86 -22.39
C ALA A 46 20.99 2.21 -23.01
N GLU A 47 20.28 3.30 -22.68
CA GLU A 47 20.55 4.64 -23.20
C GLU A 47 21.70 5.35 -22.49
N ARG A 48 21.80 5.23 -21.15
CA ARG A 48 22.63 6.07 -20.28
C ARG A 48 23.65 5.29 -19.47
N GLY A 49 23.73 3.98 -19.66
CA GLY A 49 24.60 3.07 -18.92
C GLY A 49 24.02 2.64 -17.57
N ARG A 50 24.63 1.61 -17.02
CA ARG A 50 24.30 1.02 -15.72
C ARG A 50 24.70 1.96 -14.58
N TYR A 51 24.08 1.80 -13.39
CA TYR A 51 24.57 2.51 -12.20
C TYR A 51 25.96 2.00 -11.78
N SER A 52 26.76 2.83 -11.12
CA SER A 52 28.18 2.59 -10.89
C SER A 52 28.50 1.32 -10.09
N SER A 53 27.66 0.97 -9.11
CA SER A 53 27.81 -0.23 -8.26
C SER A 53 26.95 -1.42 -8.73
N TYR A 54 26.62 -1.49 -10.02
CA TYR A 54 25.78 -2.57 -10.59
C TYR A 54 26.44 -3.94 -10.46
N ARG A 55 27.74 -4.01 -10.70
CA ARG A 55 28.48 -5.26 -10.72
C ARG A 55 28.44 -5.96 -9.35
N GLY A 56 28.01 -7.20 -9.34
CA GLY A 56 27.84 -8.00 -8.12
C GLY A 56 26.54 -7.73 -7.34
N SER A 57 25.69 -6.82 -7.82
CA SER A 57 24.36 -6.61 -7.23
C SER A 57 23.41 -7.79 -7.51
N LEU A 58 22.29 -7.86 -6.81
CA LEU A 58 21.26 -8.88 -7.09
C LEU A 58 20.76 -8.81 -8.54
N TRP A 59 20.61 -7.60 -9.09
CA TRP A 59 20.26 -7.40 -10.49
C TRP A 59 21.30 -7.99 -11.45
N ASP A 60 22.59 -7.79 -11.17
CA ASP A 60 23.69 -8.36 -11.98
C ASP A 60 23.75 -9.90 -11.89
N GLN A 61 23.37 -10.44 -10.74
CA GLN A 61 23.25 -11.88 -10.51
C GLN A 61 21.97 -12.49 -11.11
N GLY A 62 21.08 -11.67 -11.68
CA GLY A 62 19.80 -12.09 -12.23
C GLY A 62 18.76 -12.44 -11.16
N ILE A 63 18.93 -11.96 -9.94
CA ILE A 63 17.99 -12.16 -8.83
C ILE A 63 17.03 -10.98 -8.79
N LEU A 64 15.77 -11.25 -9.12
CA LEU A 64 14.68 -10.29 -9.15
C LEU A 64 13.88 -10.33 -7.83
N PRO A 65 13.01 -9.35 -7.55
CA PRO A 65 12.22 -9.33 -6.31
C PRO A 65 11.52 -10.66 -5.97
N PRO A 66 10.83 -11.35 -6.88
CA PRO A 66 10.21 -12.65 -6.57
C PRO A 66 11.20 -13.73 -6.11
N ASP A 67 12.42 -13.74 -6.67
CA ASP A 67 13.45 -14.74 -6.34
C ASP A 67 13.97 -14.56 -4.90
N THR A 68 13.83 -13.36 -4.34
CA THR A 68 14.26 -13.09 -2.95
C THR A 68 13.48 -13.89 -1.92
N LEU A 69 12.31 -14.44 -2.28
CA LEU A 69 11.56 -15.36 -1.41
C LEU A 69 12.30 -16.67 -1.14
N ASP A 70 13.06 -17.18 -2.13
CA ASP A 70 13.88 -18.38 -1.95
C ASP A 70 15.06 -18.11 -1.01
N MET A 71 15.70 -16.95 -1.18
CA MET A 71 16.76 -16.51 -0.27
C MET A 71 16.24 -16.37 1.17
N LEU A 72 15.04 -15.78 1.33
CA LEU A 72 14.41 -15.62 2.63
C LEU A 72 14.05 -16.97 3.26
N ALA A 73 13.46 -17.88 2.48
CA ALA A 73 13.12 -19.22 2.93
C ALA A 73 14.38 -19.98 3.39
N GLN A 74 15.46 -19.92 2.62
CA GLN A 74 16.73 -20.54 2.99
C GLN A 74 17.30 -19.94 4.28
N ALA A 75 17.33 -18.61 4.41
CA ALA A 75 17.83 -17.93 5.60
C ALA A 75 17.03 -18.22 6.87
N ARG A 76 15.75 -18.59 6.74
CA ARG A 76 14.83 -18.88 7.84
C ARG A 76 14.54 -20.36 8.05
N GLY A 77 15.32 -21.27 7.44
CA GLY A 77 15.10 -22.72 7.58
C GLY A 77 13.71 -23.18 7.09
N GLY A 78 13.13 -22.48 6.11
CA GLY A 78 11.82 -22.77 5.54
C GLY A 78 10.64 -22.05 6.19
N TYR A 79 10.84 -21.29 7.26
CA TYR A 79 9.75 -20.55 7.94
C TYR A 79 9.32 -19.30 7.16
N VAL A 80 8.73 -19.52 5.98
CA VAL A 80 8.12 -18.48 5.14
C VAL A 80 6.85 -19.03 4.49
N GLU A 81 5.73 -18.43 4.80
CA GLU A 81 4.43 -18.79 4.25
C GLU A 81 3.90 -17.64 3.38
N VAL A 82 4.26 -17.62 2.11
CA VAL A 82 3.91 -16.58 1.15
C VAL A 82 3.37 -17.22 -0.14
N ASP A 83 2.33 -16.65 -0.71
CA ASP A 83 1.88 -16.98 -2.05
C ASP A 83 2.98 -16.63 -3.08
N ARG A 84 3.42 -17.61 -3.84
CA ARG A 84 4.50 -17.51 -4.83
C ARG A 84 3.99 -17.41 -6.27
N SER A 85 2.68 -17.35 -6.46
CA SER A 85 2.09 -17.23 -7.79
C SER A 85 2.55 -15.96 -8.49
N SER A 86 2.74 -16.03 -9.80
CA SER A 86 3.09 -14.90 -10.67
C SER A 86 2.38 -15.08 -12.02
N THR A 87 1.83 -13.99 -12.52
CA THR A 87 1.16 -13.93 -13.83
C THR A 87 1.94 -13.14 -14.87
N LEU A 88 3.04 -12.49 -14.44
CA LEU A 88 3.86 -11.62 -15.31
C LEU A 88 5.12 -12.33 -15.77
N ASP A 89 5.62 -11.94 -16.93
CA ASP A 89 6.82 -12.52 -17.55
C ASP A 89 8.11 -11.89 -16.96
N TRP A 90 8.44 -12.34 -15.76
CA TRP A 90 9.68 -11.97 -15.08
C TRP A 90 10.92 -12.49 -15.80
N ASP A 91 10.82 -13.59 -16.55
CA ASP A 91 11.94 -14.15 -17.28
C ASP A 91 12.32 -13.29 -18.48
N ALA A 92 11.33 -12.71 -19.18
CA ALA A 92 11.61 -11.74 -20.23
C ALA A 92 12.31 -10.49 -19.66
N LEU A 93 11.88 -10.01 -18.49
CA LEU A 93 12.54 -8.90 -17.79
C LEU A 93 13.98 -9.26 -17.40
N ARG A 94 14.20 -10.45 -16.83
CA ARG A 94 15.53 -10.97 -16.46
C ARG A 94 16.50 -10.98 -17.65
N LYS A 95 16.05 -11.43 -18.80
CA LYS A 95 16.84 -11.43 -20.04
C LYS A 95 17.24 -10.01 -20.47
N LYS A 96 16.32 -9.05 -20.37
CA LYS A 96 16.61 -7.64 -20.66
C LYS A 96 17.62 -7.06 -19.67
N ILE A 97 17.48 -7.33 -18.37
CA ILE A 97 18.43 -6.88 -17.35
C ILE A 97 19.82 -7.49 -17.58
N ALA A 98 19.92 -8.76 -17.91
CA ALA A 98 21.20 -9.40 -18.20
C ALA A 98 21.92 -8.73 -19.37
N LYS A 99 21.19 -8.32 -20.41
CA LYS A 99 21.72 -7.63 -21.58
C LYS A 99 22.13 -6.18 -21.27
N ASP A 100 21.20 -5.39 -20.77
CA ASP A 100 21.31 -3.92 -20.72
C ASP A 100 21.67 -3.42 -19.31
N GLY A 101 21.42 -4.23 -18.27
CA GLY A 101 21.60 -3.86 -16.85
C GLY A 101 20.49 -3.01 -16.31
N MET A 102 20.77 -2.34 -15.19
CA MET A 102 19.84 -1.44 -14.50
C MET A 102 20.42 -0.04 -14.36
N ARG A 103 19.57 0.99 -14.55
CA ARG A 103 19.98 2.37 -14.33
C ARG A 103 20.01 2.75 -12.87
N ASN A 104 19.11 2.21 -12.06
CA ASN A 104 18.96 2.49 -10.64
C ASN A 104 19.18 1.22 -9.81
N SER A 105 19.81 1.36 -8.65
CA SER A 105 20.03 0.24 -7.72
C SER A 105 18.74 -0.18 -7.01
N ASN A 106 17.86 0.77 -6.75
CA ASN A 106 16.58 0.56 -6.09
C ASN A 106 15.47 1.14 -6.98
N CYS A 107 14.38 0.40 -7.15
CA CYS A 107 13.36 0.70 -8.12
C CYS A 107 12.01 0.98 -7.48
N VAL A 108 11.54 0.11 -6.59
CA VAL A 108 10.18 0.15 -6.07
C VAL A 108 10.15 0.05 -4.55
N ALA A 109 9.43 0.99 -3.94
CA ALA A 109 9.13 1.01 -2.51
C ALA A 109 7.69 1.50 -2.29
N ILE A 110 7.09 1.14 -1.17
CA ILE A 110 5.83 1.72 -0.72
C ILE A 110 6.12 2.68 0.43
N ALA A 111 6.04 3.98 0.11
CA ALA A 111 6.31 5.06 1.06
C ALA A 111 5.03 5.48 1.81
N PRO A 112 5.15 6.11 3.00
CA PRO A 112 3.99 6.59 3.76
C PRO A 112 3.29 7.80 3.13
N THR A 113 3.89 8.46 2.16
CA THR A 113 3.36 9.56 1.34
C THR A 113 2.71 10.73 2.11
N ALA A 114 3.04 10.92 3.39
CA ALA A 114 2.37 11.85 4.29
C ALA A 114 2.31 13.31 3.77
N THR A 115 3.39 13.81 3.19
CA THR A 115 3.47 15.18 2.63
C THR A 115 3.09 15.21 1.17
N ILE A 116 3.57 14.24 0.39
CA ILE A 116 3.31 14.18 -1.06
C ILE A 116 1.81 14.03 -1.35
N SER A 117 1.10 13.23 -0.56
CA SER A 117 -0.34 13.05 -0.71
C SER A 117 -1.12 14.36 -0.55
N ASN A 118 -0.73 15.21 0.39
CA ASN A 118 -1.35 16.52 0.58
C ASN A 118 -1.10 17.45 -0.61
N ILE A 119 0.09 17.40 -1.22
CA ILE A 119 0.45 18.24 -2.38
C ILE A 119 -0.38 17.84 -3.61
N ILE A 120 -0.57 16.53 -3.82
CA ILE A 120 -1.27 16.03 -5.01
C ILE A 120 -2.77 15.77 -4.79
N GLY A 121 -3.28 16.00 -3.58
CA GLY A 121 -4.69 15.87 -3.23
C GLY A 121 -5.20 14.43 -3.26
N VAL A 122 -4.46 13.49 -2.65
CA VAL A 122 -4.87 12.08 -2.48
C VAL A 122 -4.69 11.66 -1.02
N ASP A 123 -5.26 10.53 -0.65
CA ASP A 123 -5.04 9.97 0.69
C ASP A 123 -3.59 9.51 0.88
N ALA A 124 -3.08 9.69 2.09
CA ALA A 124 -1.76 9.19 2.47
C ALA A 124 -1.82 7.68 2.73
N CYS A 125 -0.69 7.01 2.47
CA CYS A 125 -0.52 5.57 2.69
C CYS A 125 -1.32 4.69 1.71
N ILE A 126 -1.27 3.39 1.92
CA ILE A 126 -1.93 2.38 1.09
C ILE A 126 -3.00 1.61 1.90
N GLU A 127 -3.01 1.80 3.21
CA GLU A 127 -3.99 1.20 4.10
C GLU A 127 -5.34 1.92 4.00
N PRO A 128 -6.43 1.34 4.52
CA PRO A 128 -7.71 2.02 4.65
C PRO A 128 -7.60 3.34 5.43
N CYS A 129 -8.47 4.29 5.12
CA CYS A 129 -8.52 5.55 5.86
C CYS A 129 -8.75 5.30 7.36
N PHE A 130 -8.08 6.04 8.23
CA PHE A 130 -8.27 5.91 9.66
C PHE A 130 -9.65 6.43 10.16
N GLY A 131 -10.29 7.30 9.39
CA GLY A 131 -11.64 7.80 9.62
C GLY A 131 -12.19 8.48 8.37
N ASN A 132 -13.49 8.38 8.12
CA ASN A 132 -14.13 9.03 6.98
C ASN A 132 -14.37 10.53 7.18
N LEU A 133 -14.24 11.00 8.42
CA LEU A 133 -14.23 12.41 8.79
C LEU A 133 -13.19 12.61 9.87
N SER A 134 -12.33 13.60 9.70
CA SER A 134 -11.26 13.89 10.65
C SER A 134 -10.89 15.37 10.64
N VAL A 135 -10.22 15.81 11.69
CA VAL A 135 -9.65 17.15 11.77
C VAL A 135 -8.14 17.05 11.63
N LYS A 136 -7.58 17.73 10.65
CA LYS A 136 -6.13 17.93 10.51
C LYS A 136 -5.76 19.27 11.09
N SER A 137 -4.89 19.28 12.09
CA SER A 137 -4.34 20.50 12.69
C SER A 137 -2.90 20.71 12.23
N ASN A 138 -2.56 21.93 11.85
CA ASN A 138 -1.21 22.36 11.54
C ASN A 138 -1.00 23.82 12.00
N LEU A 139 0.19 24.39 11.72
CA LEU A 139 0.51 25.79 12.09
C LEU A 139 -0.42 26.83 11.47
N SER A 140 -1.13 26.51 10.40
CA SER A 140 -2.06 27.43 9.73
C SER A 140 -3.51 27.29 10.22
N GLY A 141 -3.81 26.31 11.10
CA GLY A 141 -5.14 26.12 11.68
C GLY A 141 -5.61 24.66 11.64
N GLU A 142 -6.90 24.50 11.87
CA GLU A 142 -7.60 23.22 11.85
C GLU A 142 -8.46 23.10 10.58
N PHE A 143 -8.36 21.95 9.93
CA PHE A 143 -9.06 21.67 8.68
C PHE A 143 -9.86 20.39 8.84
N THR A 144 -11.18 20.47 8.66
CA THR A 144 -12.02 19.28 8.57
C THR A 144 -11.82 18.60 7.21
N VAL A 145 -11.43 17.35 7.24
CA VAL A 145 -11.25 16.51 6.05
C VAL A 145 -12.31 15.43 6.08
N VAL A 146 -13.02 15.28 4.97
CA VAL A 146 -14.05 14.26 4.80
C VAL A 146 -13.70 13.39 3.59
N ASN A 147 -14.05 12.11 3.64
CA ASN A 147 -13.91 11.20 2.50
C ASN A 147 -14.91 11.60 1.41
N GLU A 148 -14.43 12.22 0.34
CA GLU A 148 -15.25 12.74 -0.75
C GLU A 148 -16.05 11.64 -1.47
N TYR A 149 -15.50 10.44 -1.57
CA TYR A 149 -16.18 9.29 -2.19
C TYR A 149 -17.39 8.88 -1.36
N LEU A 150 -17.24 8.80 -0.04
CA LEU A 150 -18.34 8.55 0.89
C LEU A 150 -19.43 9.61 0.75
N VAL A 151 -19.06 10.89 0.76
CA VAL A 151 -20.03 12.00 0.60
C VAL A 151 -20.80 11.87 -0.70
N ARG A 152 -20.12 11.53 -1.79
CA ARG A 152 -20.71 11.34 -3.11
C ARG A 152 -21.71 10.18 -3.12
N ASP A 153 -21.35 9.07 -2.50
CA ASP A 153 -22.23 7.89 -2.39
C ASP A 153 -23.42 8.15 -1.48
N LEU A 154 -23.21 8.79 -0.33
CA LEU A 154 -24.32 9.16 0.57
C LEU A 154 -25.29 10.16 -0.07
N LYS A 155 -24.79 11.12 -0.86
CA LYS A 155 -25.64 12.03 -1.65
C LYS A 155 -26.48 11.28 -2.68
N ARG A 156 -25.89 10.32 -3.40
CA ARG A 156 -26.61 9.48 -4.37
C ARG A 156 -27.72 8.65 -3.72
N LEU A 157 -27.50 8.22 -2.48
CA LEU A 157 -28.47 7.46 -1.68
C LEU A 157 -29.49 8.36 -0.96
N GLY A 158 -29.38 9.69 -1.05
CA GLY A 158 -30.25 10.62 -0.33
C GLY A 158 -30.01 10.63 1.19
N LEU A 159 -28.83 10.18 1.65
CA LEU A 159 -28.49 10.05 3.06
C LEU A 159 -27.55 11.15 3.58
N TRP A 160 -27.09 12.07 2.72
CA TRP A 160 -26.21 13.15 3.10
C TRP A 160 -27.03 14.36 3.56
N ASP A 161 -27.09 14.57 4.87
CA ASP A 161 -27.79 15.65 5.55
C ASP A 161 -27.04 16.07 6.83
N ASP A 162 -27.53 17.07 7.54
CA ASP A 162 -26.90 17.56 8.77
C ASP A 162 -26.82 16.50 9.87
N VAL A 163 -27.80 15.59 9.94
CA VAL A 163 -27.78 14.48 10.89
C VAL A 163 -26.63 13.52 10.55
N MET A 164 -26.39 13.21 9.28
CA MET A 164 -25.27 12.38 8.86
C MET A 164 -23.92 13.00 9.23
N VAL A 165 -23.80 14.33 9.09
CA VAL A 165 -22.57 15.03 9.48
C VAL A 165 -22.36 14.97 10.99
N MET A 166 -23.44 15.11 11.78
CA MET A 166 -23.38 14.98 13.23
C MET A 166 -23.04 13.54 13.66
N ASP A 167 -23.64 12.53 13.03
CA ASP A 167 -23.35 11.12 13.27
C ASP A 167 -21.88 10.80 12.97
N LEU A 168 -21.37 11.24 11.84
CA LEU A 168 -19.96 11.06 11.48
C LEU A 168 -19.01 11.72 12.48
N LYS A 169 -19.35 12.89 13.00
CA LYS A 169 -18.56 13.54 14.05
C LYS A 169 -18.64 12.77 15.38
N HIS A 170 -19.83 12.29 15.74
CA HIS A 170 -20.05 11.54 16.97
C HIS A 170 -19.33 10.19 16.99
N PHE A 171 -19.24 9.52 15.83
CA PHE A 171 -18.60 8.21 15.70
C PHE A 171 -17.19 8.28 15.07
N ASP A 172 -16.49 9.41 15.17
CA ASP A 172 -15.11 9.59 14.68
C ASP A 172 -14.91 9.15 13.22
N GLY A 173 -15.90 9.42 12.37
CA GLY A 173 -15.90 9.06 10.96
C GLY A 173 -16.24 7.61 10.66
N SER A 174 -16.63 6.80 11.66
CA SER A 174 -17.10 5.44 11.46
C SER A 174 -18.57 5.40 11.05
N LEU A 175 -18.91 4.54 10.08
CA LEU A 175 -20.31 4.28 9.69
C LEU A 175 -20.95 3.13 10.47
N ARG A 176 -20.18 2.40 11.24
CA ARG A 176 -20.59 1.11 11.83
C ARG A 176 -21.88 1.18 12.62
N ARG A 177 -22.05 2.25 13.40
CA ARG A 177 -23.19 2.49 14.31
C ARG A 177 -24.29 3.37 13.74
N ILE A 178 -24.19 3.79 12.47
CA ILE A 178 -25.20 4.63 11.81
C ILE A 178 -26.21 3.70 11.11
N ASP A 179 -27.33 3.43 11.78
CA ASP A 179 -28.28 2.37 11.35
C ASP A 179 -28.86 2.60 9.94
N ARG A 180 -29.09 3.84 9.55
CA ARG A 180 -29.65 4.20 8.24
C ARG A 180 -28.72 3.97 7.06
N VAL A 181 -27.42 3.71 7.30
CA VAL A 181 -26.45 3.43 6.25
C VAL A 181 -26.51 1.94 5.88
N PRO A 182 -26.63 1.60 4.57
CA PRO A 182 -26.63 0.22 4.10
C PRO A 182 -25.35 -0.54 4.47
N SER A 183 -25.47 -1.85 4.66
CA SER A 183 -24.35 -2.71 5.12
C SER A 183 -23.19 -2.79 4.13
N ASP A 184 -23.47 -2.76 2.84
CA ASP A 184 -22.47 -2.72 1.77
C ASP A 184 -21.64 -1.42 1.79
N VAL A 185 -22.31 -0.29 2.04
CA VAL A 185 -21.64 1.02 2.21
C VAL A 185 -20.79 1.02 3.48
N LYS A 186 -21.29 0.47 4.60
CA LYS A 186 -20.49 0.32 5.84
C LYS A 186 -19.25 -0.52 5.60
N ALA A 187 -19.38 -1.62 4.86
CA ALA A 187 -18.24 -2.48 4.53
C ALA A 187 -17.22 -1.79 3.62
N LEU A 188 -17.70 -1.05 2.60
CA LEU A 188 -16.85 -0.33 1.66
C LEU A 188 -16.03 0.78 2.33
N TYR A 189 -16.62 1.51 3.27
CA TYR A 189 -16.01 2.64 3.96
C TYR A 189 -15.59 2.31 5.40
N ALA A 190 -15.32 1.04 5.68
CA ALA A 190 -14.78 0.61 6.96
C ALA A 190 -13.44 1.32 7.23
N THR A 191 -13.28 1.87 8.44
CA THR A 191 -12.04 2.55 8.84
C THR A 191 -10.92 1.54 9.11
N ALA A 192 -9.67 2.00 9.10
CA ALA A 192 -8.51 1.15 9.37
C ALA A 192 -8.59 0.44 10.73
N PHE A 193 -9.25 1.04 11.72
CA PHE A 193 -9.45 0.42 13.03
C PHE A 193 -10.57 -0.62 13.07
N GLU A 194 -11.42 -0.67 12.04
CA GLU A 194 -12.51 -1.64 11.91
C GLU A 194 -12.09 -2.88 11.09
N VAL A 195 -10.98 -2.76 10.37
CA VAL A 195 -10.36 -3.87 9.62
C VAL A 195 -9.39 -4.61 10.55
N ASP A 196 -9.47 -5.94 10.58
CA ASP A 196 -8.54 -6.74 11.37
C ASP A 196 -7.10 -6.56 10.85
N ALA A 197 -6.14 -6.37 11.77
CA ALA A 197 -4.74 -6.14 11.44
C ALA A 197 -4.12 -7.30 10.61
N GLN A 198 -4.63 -8.53 10.74
CA GLN A 198 -4.19 -9.65 9.91
C GLN A 198 -4.38 -9.38 8.42
N TRP A 199 -5.47 -8.71 8.01
CA TRP A 199 -5.72 -8.41 6.60
C TRP A 199 -4.79 -7.34 6.04
N LEU A 200 -4.34 -6.40 6.89
CA LEU A 200 -3.30 -5.44 6.52
C LEU A 200 -1.97 -6.18 6.26
N VAL A 201 -1.62 -7.13 7.12
CA VAL A 201 -0.42 -7.96 6.96
C VAL A 201 -0.52 -8.85 5.71
N GLU A 202 -1.65 -9.52 5.49
CA GLU A 202 -1.85 -10.38 4.31
C GLU A 202 -1.78 -9.58 2.99
N ALA A 203 -2.39 -8.41 2.95
CA ALA A 203 -2.31 -7.51 1.79
C ALA A 203 -0.87 -7.03 1.55
N ALA A 204 -0.15 -6.69 2.62
CA ALA A 204 1.26 -6.30 2.55
C ALA A 204 2.16 -7.45 2.08
N ALA A 205 1.92 -8.67 2.54
CA ALA A 205 2.66 -9.85 2.13
C ALA A 205 2.53 -10.14 0.62
N ARG A 206 1.33 -9.97 0.07
CA ARG A 206 1.09 -10.11 -1.37
C ARG A 206 1.87 -9.10 -2.21
N ARG A 207 2.05 -7.88 -1.70
CA ARG A 207 2.81 -6.81 -2.37
C ARG A 207 4.32 -6.99 -2.20
N GLN A 208 4.79 -7.44 -1.02
CA GLN A 208 6.21 -7.47 -0.66
C GLN A 208 7.07 -8.25 -1.65
N LYS A 209 6.55 -9.32 -2.22
CA LYS A 209 7.29 -10.16 -3.18
C LYS A 209 7.60 -9.46 -4.51
N TRP A 210 6.93 -8.36 -4.82
CA TRP A 210 7.08 -7.63 -6.08
C TRP A 210 8.03 -6.44 -5.97
N ILE A 211 8.34 -5.98 -4.77
CA ILE A 211 9.12 -4.78 -4.53
C ILE A 211 10.53 -5.13 -4.02
N ASP A 212 11.53 -4.46 -4.56
CA ASP A 212 12.93 -4.65 -4.20
C ASP A 212 13.29 -4.01 -2.85
N GLN A 213 12.62 -2.94 -2.49
CA GLN A 213 12.79 -2.27 -1.20
C GLN A 213 11.78 -2.77 -0.16
N ALA A 214 11.43 -1.94 0.80
CA ALA A 214 10.47 -2.21 1.85
C ALA A 214 9.17 -1.43 1.66
N GLN A 215 8.18 -1.71 2.49
CA GLN A 215 6.94 -0.95 2.56
C GLN A 215 6.72 -0.40 3.97
N SER A 216 6.27 0.85 4.03
CA SER A 216 5.90 1.53 5.27
C SER A 216 4.48 1.12 5.66
N LEU A 217 4.34 -0.12 6.16
CA LEU A 217 3.06 -0.67 6.57
C LEU A 217 2.65 -0.13 7.94
N ASN A 218 1.58 0.65 7.99
CA ASN A 218 0.96 1.05 9.25
C ASN A 218 0.06 -0.08 9.75
N ILE A 219 0.20 -0.41 11.02
CA ILE A 219 -0.66 -1.36 11.73
C ILE A 219 -1.68 -0.55 12.54
N TYR A 220 -2.96 -0.82 12.32
CA TYR A 220 -4.06 -0.23 13.08
C TYR A 220 -4.70 -1.31 13.94
N MET A 221 -4.86 -1.03 15.23
CA MET A 221 -5.34 -2.03 16.18
C MET A 221 -6.29 -1.40 17.20
N ALA A 222 -7.56 -1.69 17.08
CA ALA A 222 -8.53 -1.36 18.11
C ALA A 222 -8.39 -2.31 19.31
N GLY A 223 -8.37 -1.77 20.53
CA GLY A 223 -8.24 -2.57 21.74
C GLY A 223 -6.96 -3.41 21.74
N ALA A 224 -5.80 -2.76 21.67
CA ALA A 224 -4.50 -3.40 21.64
C ALA A 224 -4.24 -4.21 22.91
N SER A 225 -3.66 -5.41 22.75
CA SER A 225 -3.21 -6.27 23.86
C SER A 225 -1.88 -6.93 23.47
N GLY A 226 -1.10 -7.33 24.46
CA GLY A 226 0.17 -8.02 24.22
C GLY A 226 0.00 -9.25 23.32
N ARG A 227 -1.08 -10.01 23.49
CA ARG A 227 -1.39 -11.18 22.64
C ARG A 227 -1.64 -10.77 21.20
N LYS A 228 -2.51 -9.78 20.92
CA LYS A 228 -2.79 -9.32 19.57
C LYS A 228 -1.55 -8.78 18.87
N LEU A 229 -0.70 -8.07 19.62
CA LEU A 229 0.58 -7.56 19.10
C LEU A 229 1.50 -8.73 18.69
N ASP A 230 1.70 -9.68 19.58
CA ASP A 230 2.54 -10.84 19.34
C ASP A 230 2.06 -11.65 18.11
N GLU A 231 0.76 -11.94 18.04
CA GLU A 231 0.14 -12.65 16.92
C GLU A 231 0.33 -11.88 15.60
N THR A 232 0.11 -10.57 15.58
CA THR A 232 0.25 -9.74 14.38
C THR A 232 1.69 -9.67 13.87
N TYR A 233 2.66 -9.46 14.75
CA TYR A 233 4.07 -9.37 14.33
C TYR A 233 4.65 -10.75 13.96
N LYS A 234 4.24 -11.82 14.62
CA LYS A 234 4.58 -13.20 14.21
C LYS A 234 4.03 -13.50 12.81
N LEU A 235 2.77 -13.13 12.56
CA LEU A 235 2.17 -13.27 11.23
C LEU A 235 2.97 -12.48 10.19
N ALA A 236 3.28 -11.21 10.45
CA ALA A 236 4.06 -10.37 9.55
C ALA A 236 5.42 -11.01 9.22
N TRP A 237 6.09 -11.59 10.21
CA TRP A 237 7.35 -12.29 10.02
C TRP A 237 7.17 -13.56 9.18
N LEU A 238 6.18 -14.40 9.47
CA LEU A 238 5.88 -15.62 8.70
C LEU A 238 5.53 -15.32 7.24
N ARG A 239 4.80 -14.23 7.01
CA ARG A 239 4.42 -13.73 5.68
C ARG A 239 5.56 -13.03 4.92
N GLY A 240 6.77 -13.03 5.46
CA GLY A 240 7.96 -12.54 4.77
C GLY A 240 8.05 -11.02 4.64
N LEU A 241 7.35 -10.26 5.44
CA LEU A 241 7.45 -8.81 5.44
C LEU A 241 8.86 -8.38 5.86
N LYS A 242 9.46 -7.44 5.12
CA LYS A 242 10.76 -6.84 5.45
C LYS A 242 10.63 -5.86 6.60
N THR A 243 9.54 -5.09 6.63
CA THR A 243 9.30 -4.02 7.61
C THR A 243 7.82 -3.90 7.95
N THR A 244 7.56 -3.38 9.14
CA THR A 244 6.34 -2.65 9.52
C THR A 244 6.74 -1.21 9.81
N TYR A 245 5.77 -0.32 10.03
CA TYR A 245 6.04 1.08 10.31
C TYR A 245 5.36 1.53 11.61
N TYR A 246 4.36 2.40 11.57
CA TYR A 246 3.68 2.81 12.78
C TYR A 246 2.69 1.77 13.29
N LEU A 247 2.69 1.57 14.59
CA LEU A 247 1.57 0.96 15.31
C LEU A 247 0.65 2.07 15.82
N ARG A 248 -0.59 2.05 15.38
CA ARG A 248 -1.63 3.00 15.82
C ARG A 248 -2.69 2.22 16.57
N THR A 249 -2.97 2.64 17.80
CA THR A 249 -3.97 1.99 18.65
C THR A 249 -5.04 3.01 19.06
N THR A 250 -6.28 2.55 19.17
CA THR A 250 -7.28 3.26 19.98
C THR A 250 -7.11 2.82 21.43
N SER A 251 -7.28 3.75 22.38
CA SER A 251 -7.37 3.41 23.80
C SER A 251 -8.48 2.39 24.02
N ALA A 252 -8.24 1.48 24.96
CA ALA A 252 -9.21 0.48 25.40
C ALA A 252 -10.39 1.13 26.10
#